data_a7480720a3abefb9e2cbf73ff42c0dd5
#
_entry.id   a7480720a3abefb9e2cbf73ff42c0dd5
#
_cell.length_a   1.000
_cell.length_b   1.000
_cell.length_c   1.000
_cell.angle_alpha   90.00
_cell.angle_beta   90.00
_cell.angle_gamma   90.00
#
_symmetry.space_group_name_H-M   'P 1'
#
loop_
_entity.id
_entity.type
_entity.pdbx_description
1 polymer ?
#
loop_
_entity_poly.entity_id
_entity_poly.type
_entity_poly.pdbx_seq_one_letter_code
_entity_poly.pdbx_strand_id
1 'polypeptide(L)'
;LRIRETEEILESRLKGNMFENMIVAEYQKQNYHRYLHREYYFWQDSNGNEVDLLLQNHDDFDVFEIKATQTLSSALFRQLDNFEQLASPSKVNKTLIYAGEENQQRSGHRVVGWQNITG
;
A
#
# COMPACT_ATOMS: atom_id res chain seq x y z
N LEU A 1 1.14 -20.47 -27.13
CA LEU A 1 1.56 -19.07 -26.88
C LEU A 1 0.62 -18.37 -25.90
N ARG A 2 -0.67 -18.38 -26.20
CA ARG A 2 -1.67 -17.73 -25.35
C ARG A 2 -1.75 -18.36 -23.95
N ILE A 3 -1.63 -19.68 -23.87
CA ILE A 3 -1.68 -20.41 -22.60
C ILE A 3 -0.48 -20.00 -21.74
N ARG A 4 0.72 -19.93 -22.33
CA ARG A 4 1.92 -19.53 -21.61
C ARG A 4 1.82 -18.10 -21.08
N GLU A 5 1.36 -17.17 -21.93
CA GLU A 5 1.17 -15.78 -21.51
C GLU A 5 0.17 -15.69 -20.36
N THR A 6 -0.92 -16.45 -20.43
CA THR A 6 -1.92 -16.49 -19.37
C THR A 6 -1.34 -17.04 -18.06
N GLU A 7 -0.51 -18.08 -18.14
CA GLU A 7 0.15 -18.62 -16.96
C GLU A 7 1.13 -17.63 -16.34
N GLU A 8 1.89 -16.91 -17.15
CA GLU A 8 2.82 -15.88 -16.67
C GLU A 8 2.08 -14.74 -15.98
N ILE A 9 0.96 -14.29 -16.55
CA ILE A 9 0.13 -13.26 -15.96
C ILE A 9 -0.45 -13.70 -14.62
N LEU A 10 -0.96 -14.93 -14.57
CA LEU A 10 -1.50 -15.49 -13.35
C LEU A 10 -0.45 -15.63 -12.27
N GLU A 11 0.74 -16.13 -12.62
CA GLU A 11 1.85 -16.24 -11.67
C GLU A 11 2.24 -14.88 -11.12
N SER A 12 2.32 -13.86 -11.97
CA SER A 12 2.65 -12.49 -11.56
C SER A 12 1.60 -11.94 -10.59
N ARG A 13 0.31 -12.16 -10.88
CA ARG A 13 -0.77 -11.73 -9.99
C ARG A 13 -0.73 -12.44 -8.64
N LEU A 14 -0.45 -13.74 -8.65
CA LEU A 14 -0.35 -14.51 -7.41
C LEU A 14 0.81 -14.01 -6.54
N LYS A 15 1.96 -13.74 -7.13
CA LYS A 15 3.10 -13.18 -6.40
C LYS A 15 2.78 -11.81 -5.81
N GLY A 16 2.10 -10.95 -6.59
CA GLY A 16 1.69 -9.64 -6.10
C GLY A 16 0.71 -9.74 -4.93
N ASN A 17 -0.27 -10.63 -5.04
CA ASN A 17 -1.25 -10.85 -3.97
C ASN A 17 -0.61 -11.43 -2.72
N MET A 18 0.33 -12.34 -2.87
CA MET A 18 1.05 -12.92 -1.74
C MET A 18 1.87 -11.86 -1.01
N PHE A 19 2.55 -11.02 -1.77
CA PHE A 19 3.34 -9.92 -1.20
C PHE A 19 2.44 -8.97 -0.42
N GLU A 20 1.34 -8.52 -1.03
CA GLU A 20 0.38 -7.62 -0.39
C GLU A 20 -0.18 -8.23 0.90
N ASN A 21 -0.60 -9.49 0.85
CA ASN A 21 -1.14 -10.18 2.03
C ASN A 21 -0.11 -10.29 3.14
N MET A 22 1.14 -10.55 2.80
CA MET A 22 2.23 -10.61 3.77
C MET A 22 2.40 -9.27 4.48
N ILE A 23 2.39 -8.17 3.73
CA ILE A 23 2.56 -6.83 4.31
C ILE A 23 1.36 -6.46 5.19
N VAL A 24 0.14 -6.72 4.74
CA VAL A 24 -1.07 -6.46 5.53
C VAL A 24 -1.05 -7.26 6.83
N ALA A 25 -0.68 -8.54 6.75
CA ALA A 25 -0.58 -9.40 7.94
C ALA A 25 0.45 -8.87 8.93
N GLU A 26 1.56 -8.35 8.45
CA GLU A 26 2.59 -7.78 9.33
C GLU A 26 2.09 -6.54 10.07
N TYR A 27 1.36 -5.65 9.39
CA TYR A 27 0.76 -4.50 10.04
C TYR A 27 -0.29 -4.89 11.06
N GLN A 28 -1.12 -5.88 10.76
CA GLN A 28 -2.12 -6.39 11.71
C GLN A 28 -1.46 -6.98 12.95
N LYS A 29 -0.37 -7.72 12.76
CA LYS A 29 0.42 -8.30 13.84
C LYS A 29 1.00 -7.21 14.74
N GLN A 30 1.59 -6.17 14.16
CA GLN A 30 2.14 -5.05 14.91
C GLN A 30 1.05 -4.33 15.70
N ASN A 31 -0.11 -4.12 15.09
CA ASN A 31 -1.25 -3.50 15.74
C ASN A 31 -1.68 -4.30 16.98
N TYR A 32 -1.78 -5.62 16.84
CA TYR A 32 -2.14 -6.52 17.92
C TYR A 32 -1.11 -6.51 19.05
N HIS A 33 0.17 -6.64 18.71
CA HIS A 33 1.24 -6.70 19.72
C HIS A 33 1.44 -5.38 20.46
N ARG A 34 1.16 -4.26 19.82
CA ARG A 34 1.33 -2.94 20.43
C ARG A 34 0.06 -2.41 21.08
N TYR A 35 -1.02 -3.17 21.05
CA TYR A 35 -2.33 -2.78 21.60
C TYR A 35 -2.81 -1.44 21.03
N LEU A 36 -2.53 -1.17 19.76
CA LEU A 36 -2.85 0.11 19.15
C LEU A 36 -4.34 0.28 18.89
N HIS A 37 -5.10 -0.83 18.79
CA HIS A 37 -6.55 -0.84 18.56
C HIS A 37 -6.97 -0.03 17.33
N ARG A 38 -6.08 0.08 16.35
CA ARG A 38 -6.39 0.74 15.10
C ARG A 38 -7.13 -0.22 14.20
N GLU A 39 -8.11 0.32 13.47
CA GLU A 39 -8.83 -0.47 12.48
C GLU A 39 -8.20 -0.23 11.11
N TYR A 40 -7.93 -1.32 10.41
CA TYR A 40 -7.36 -1.31 9.07
C TYR A 40 -8.44 -1.66 8.07
N TYR A 41 -8.53 -0.88 7.00
CA TYR A 41 -9.52 -1.07 5.97
C TYR A 41 -8.85 -1.15 4.60
N PHE A 42 -9.42 -1.97 3.73
CA PHE A 42 -9.26 -1.81 2.29
C PHE A 42 -10.27 -0.77 1.85
N TRP A 43 -9.87 0.17 1.01
CA TRP A 43 -10.78 1.21 0.53
C TRP A 43 -10.81 1.24 -0.98
N GLN A 44 -12.03 1.35 -1.54
CA GLN A 44 -12.22 1.52 -2.96
C GLN A 44 -13.54 2.27 -3.21
N ASP A 45 -13.57 3.08 -4.29
CA ASP A 45 -14.78 3.77 -4.70
C ASP A 45 -15.31 3.22 -6.02
N SER A 46 -16.43 3.77 -6.48
CA SER A 46 -17.06 3.32 -7.72
C SER A 46 -16.33 3.76 -8.99
N ASN A 47 -15.36 4.65 -8.87
CA ASN A 47 -14.59 5.17 -10.00
C ASN A 47 -13.25 4.48 -10.21
N GLY A 48 -13.00 3.38 -9.49
CA GLY A 48 -11.76 2.63 -9.59
C GLY A 48 -10.62 3.16 -8.74
N ASN A 49 -10.85 4.14 -7.89
CA ASN A 49 -9.85 4.58 -6.92
C ASN A 49 -9.81 3.61 -5.76
N GLU A 50 -8.61 3.23 -5.33
CA GLU A 50 -8.45 2.29 -4.22
C GLU A 50 -7.14 2.52 -3.48
N VAL A 51 -7.10 2.13 -2.22
CA VAL A 51 -5.86 2.03 -1.45
C VAL A 51 -5.85 0.69 -0.74
N ASP A 52 -4.66 0.09 -0.66
CA ASP A 52 -4.51 -1.28 -0.15
C ASP A 52 -4.72 -1.37 1.36
N LEU A 53 -4.40 -0.31 2.06
CA LEU A 53 -4.55 -0.27 3.51
C LEU A 53 -4.84 1.16 3.94
N LEU A 54 -5.85 1.32 4.77
CA LEU A 54 -6.30 2.61 5.28
C LEU A 54 -6.45 2.53 6.79
N LEU A 55 -5.84 3.49 7.49
CA LEU A 55 -6.07 3.69 8.91
C LEU A 55 -6.62 5.08 9.13
N GLN A 56 -7.63 5.19 9.97
CA GLN A 56 -8.15 6.47 10.40
C GLN A 56 -7.64 6.80 11.80
N ASN A 57 -7.05 8.00 11.94
CA ASN A 57 -6.58 8.53 13.21
C ASN A 57 -7.35 9.82 13.48
N HIS A 58 -8.48 9.75 14.20
CA HIS A 58 -9.36 10.90 14.39
C HIS A 58 -9.83 11.44 13.03
N ASP A 59 -9.40 12.65 12.66
CA ASP A 59 -9.79 13.27 11.39
C ASP A 59 -8.73 13.08 10.29
N ASP A 60 -7.62 12.43 10.62
CA ASP A 60 -6.52 12.19 9.69
C ASP A 60 -6.53 10.76 9.18
N PHE A 61 -5.87 10.54 8.05
CA PHE A 61 -5.76 9.22 7.45
C PHE A 61 -4.30 8.86 7.20
N ASP A 62 -3.97 7.59 7.46
CA ASP A 62 -2.74 6.97 6.97
C ASP A 62 -3.12 5.99 5.88
N VAL A 63 -2.60 6.19 4.68
CA VAL A 63 -2.92 5.33 3.54
C VAL A 63 -1.65 4.71 2.98
N PHE A 64 -1.78 3.45 2.57
CA PHE A 64 -0.66 2.64 2.11
C PHE A 64 -0.99 2.01 0.77
N GLU A 65 -0.05 2.11 -0.15
CA GLU A 65 -0.07 1.35 -1.38
C GLU A 65 1.05 0.32 -1.32
N ILE A 66 0.75 -0.91 -1.70
CA ILE A 66 1.68 -2.04 -1.58
C ILE A 66 1.93 -2.58 -2.98
N LYS A 67 3.19 -2.52 -3.42
CA LYS A 67 3.57 -2.94 -4.78
C LYS A 67 4.74 -3.91 -4.74
N ALA A 68 4.54 -5.08 -5.34
CA ALA A 68 5.56 -6.13 -5.42
C ALA A 68 6.60 -5.85 -6.50
N THR A 69 6.98 -4.61 -6.67
CA THR A 69 8.01 -4.19 -7.63
C THR A 69 9.25 -3.72 -6.89
N GLN A 70 10.40 -3.89 -7.52
CA GLN A 70 11.66 -3.37 -7.00
C GLN A 70 12.02 -2.02 -7.60
N THR A 71 11.28 -1.57 -8.61
CA THR A 71 11.54 -0.33 -9.32
C THR A 71 10.47 0.70 -9.01
N LEU A 72 10.90 1.92 -8.66
CA LEU A 72 9.99 3.02 -8.38
C LEU A 72 9.65 3.77 -9.65
N SER A 73 8.38 4.18 -9.78
CA SER A 73 7.92 5.09 -10.82
C SER A 73 6.83 5.99 -10.27
N SER A 74 6.63 7.13 -10.89
CA SER A 74 5.61 8.08 -10.45
C SER A 74 4.20 7.52 -10.50
N ALA A 75 3.94 6.57 -11.39
CA ALA A 75 2.63 5.95 -11.53
C ALA A 75 2.20 5.18 -10.27
N LEU A 76 3.17 4.72 -9.46
CA LEU A 76 2.87 3.97 -8.24
C LEU A 76 2.19 4.82 -7.16
N PHE A 77 2.29 6.13 -7.25
CA PHE A 77 1.75 7.05 -6.24
C PHE A 77 0.37 7.58 -6.57
N ARG A 78 -0.15 7.27 -7.75
CA ARG A 78 -1.40 7.87 -8.24
C ARG A 78 -2.60 7.61 -7.33
N GLN A 79 -2.75 6.39 -6.86
CA GLN A 79 -3.89 6.05 -6.00
C GLN A 79 -3.83 6.76 -4.65
N LEU A 80 -2.63 6.91 -4.11
CA LEU A 80 -2.42 7.66 -2.86
C LEU A 80 -2.80 9.13 -3.04
N ASP A 81 -2.39 9.73 -4.15
CA ASP A 81 -2.69 11.13 -4.45
C ASP A 81 -4.18 11.35 -4.71
N ASN A 82 -4.82 10.42 -5.39
CA ASN A 82 -6.27 10.48 -5.63
C ASN A 82 -7.03 10.41 -4.30
N PHE A 83 -6.62 9.55 -3.40
CA PHE A 83 -7.24 9.46 -2.07
C PHE A 83 -7.09 10.78 -1.31
N GLU A 84 -5.91 11.38 -1.34
CA GLU A 84 -5.66 12.65 -0.67
C GLU A 84 -6.62 13.74 -1.16
N GLN A 85 -6.83 13.82 -2.47
CA GLN A 85 -7.77 14.78 -3.04
C GLN A 85 -9.21 14.53 -2.59
N LEU A 86 -9.62 13.26 -2.55
CA LEU A 86 -10.97 12.88 -2.14
C LEU A 86 -11.20 13.14 -0.65
N ALA A 87 -10.17 12.99 0.17
CA ALA A 87 -10.27 13.17 1.61
C ALA A 87 -10.13 14.62 2.07
N SER A 88 -9.71 15.51 1.18
CA SER A 88 -9.54 16.94 1.51
C SER A 88 -10.80 17.50 2.20
N PRO A 89 -10.68 18.31 3.27
CA PRO A 89 -9.45 18.91 3.81
C PRO A 89 -8.72 18.09 4.87
N SER A 90 -9.06 16.83 5.07
CA SER A 90 -8.38 15.97 6.04
C SER A 90 -6.92 15.78 5.65
N LYS A 91 -6.04 15.65 6.65
CA LYS A 91 -4.64 15.35 6.43
C LYS A 91 -4.49 13.87 6.06
N VAL A 92 -3.69 13.60 5.04
CA VAL A 92 -3.42 12.25 4.57
C VAL A 92 -1.92 12.00 4.55
N ASN A 93 -1.48 11.00 5.30
CA ASN A 93 -0.10 10.53 5.28
C ASN A 93 -0.03 9.39 4.27
N LYS A 94 0.78 9.56 3.23
CA LYS A 94 0.85 8.63 2.10
C LYS A 94 2.13 7.81 2.17
N THR A 95 2.00 6.50 2.15
CA THR A 95 3.13 5.57 2.23
C THR A 95 3.03 4.55 1.09
N LEU A 96 4.12 4.39 0.36
CA LEU A 96 4.29 3.32 -0.61
C LEU A 96 5.23 2.28 -0.03
N ILE A 97 4.79 1.03 0.01
CA ILE A 97 5.62 -0.11 0.42
C ILE A 97 5.91 -0.93 -0.83
N TYR A 98 7.17 -1.18 -1.09
CA TYR A 98 7.57 -1.88 -2.31
C TYR A 98 8.58 -2.99 -2.00
N ALA A 99 8.91 -3.81 -3.00
CA ALA A 99 9.79 -4.94 -2.82
C ALA A 99 11.29 -4.59 -2.93
N GLY A 100 11.62 -3.32 -2.95
CA GLY A 100 13.00 -2.83 -2.90
C GLY A 100 13.49 -2.63 -1.48
N GLU A 101 14.67 -2.04 -1.35
CA GLU A 101 15.34 -1.92 -0.05
C GLU A 101 15.41 -0.50 0.49
N GLU A 102 15.23 0.51 -0.34
CA GLU A 102 15.45 1.89 0.05
C GLU A 102 14.26 2.50 0.77
N ASN A 103 14.56 3.31 1.79
CA ASN A 103 13.61 4.17 2.45
C ASN A 103 13.89 5.60 2.02
N GLN A 104 12.87 6.34 1.60
CA GLN A 104 13.06 7.73 1.19
C GLN A 104 11.74 8.51 1.26
N GLN A 105 11.87 9.84 1.18
CA GLN A 105 10.75 10.73 0.93
C GLN A 105 10.79 11.13 -0.54
N ARG A 106 9.65 11.06 -1.23
CA ARG A 106 9.60 11.37 -2.64
C ARG A 106 8.28 12.06 -2.97
N SER A 107 8.36 13.32 -3.37
CA SER A 107 7.19 14.12 -3.81
C SER A 107 6.02 14.09 -2.80
N GLY A 108 6.33 14.20 -1.51
CA GLY A 108 5.32 14.16 -0.46
C GLY A 108 4.87 12.78 -0.05
N HIS A 109 5.51 11.73 -0.55
CA HIS A 109 5.22 10.35 -0.20
C HIS A 109 6.37 9.75 0.60
N ARG A 110 6.02 8.95 1.59
CA ARG A 110 7.00 8.10 2.27
C ARG A 110 7.13 6.81 1.49
N VAL A 111 8.36 6.44 1.15
CA VAL A 111 8.65 5.19 0.45
C VAL A 111 9.41 4.28 1.41
N VAL A 112 8.92 3.07 1.58
CA VAL A 112 9.47 2.11 2.55
C VAL A 112 9.74 0.78 1.85
N GLY A 113 10.98 0.29 1.96
CA GLY A 113 11.29 -1.07 1.54
C GLY A 113 10.61 -2.07 2.46
N TRP A 114 10.12 -3.16 1.91
CA TRP A 114 9.27 -4.12 2.64
C TRP A 114 9.92 -4.71 3.89
N GLN A 115 11.24 -4.81 3.91
CA GLN A 115 11.96 -5.34 5.07
C GLN A 115 12.05 -4.35 6.23
N ASN A 116 11.68 -3.09 6.01
CA ASN A 116 11.81 -2.02 7.00
C ASN A 116 10.48 -1.64 7.66
N ILE A 117 9.43 -2.41 7.43
CA ILE A 117 8.12 -2.13 8.03
C ILE A 117 8.01 -2.62 9.47
N THR A 118 8.93 -3.49 9.88
CA THR A 118 8.99 -3.99 11.25
C THR A 118 9.72 -3.01 12.13
N GLY A 119 9.05 -2.43 13.01
CA GLY A 119 9.79 -1.51 13.83
C GLY A 119 9.01 -0.56 14.64
#